data_2914d093b1766e9875ab38bbc9b3d5da
#
_entry.id   2914d093b1766e9875ab38bbc9b3d5da
#
_cell.length_a   1.000
_cell.length_b   1.000
_cell.length_c   1.000
_cell.angle_alpha   90.00
_cell.angle_beta   90.00
_cell.angle_gamma   90.00
#
_symmetry.space_group_name_H-M   'P 1'
#
loop_
_entity.id
_entity.type
_entity.pdbx_description
1 polymer ?
#
loop_
_entity_poly.entity_id
_entity_poly.type
_entity_poly.pdbx_seq_one_letter_code
_entity_poly.pdbx_strand_id
1 'polypeptide(L)'
;MTELERRLNRIRNLPSAATEKTNIQNELRDMMLITLETPQALRERVRRIKARFAEYELAMQDLSGGNLRLVVSIAKKYRNRGLSFLDLIQEGNSGLMRAVDKFEYRRGFKFCTYATWWIRQAITRAVADQSRTIRIPVHMVET
;
A
#
# COMPACT_ATOMS: atom_id res chain seq x y z
N MET A 1 6.56 11.77 19.86
CA MET A 1 5.82 12.59 20.85
C MET A 1 5.01 11.77 21.84
N THR A 2 4.10 10.89 21.44
CA THR A 2 3.25 10.10 22.36
C THR A 2 4.02 9.26 23.38
N GLU A 3 5.17 8.71 23.02
CA GLU A 3 6.02 7.93 23.92
C GLU A 3 6.72 8.82 24.96
N LEU A 4 7.22 10.00 24.55
CA LEU A 4 7.84 10.97 25.45
C LEU A 4 6.85 11.52 26.48
N GLU A 5 5.59 11.74 26.09
CA GLU A 5 4.55 12.17 27.03
C GLU A 5 4.19 11.07 28.03
N ARG A 6 4.16 9.78 27.60
CA ARG A 6 3.95 8.66 28.52
C ARG A 6 5.11 8.53 29.51
N ARG A 7 6.35 8.69 29.06
CA ARG A 7 7.53 8.72 29.93
C ARG A 7 7.48 9.89 30.89
N LEU A 8 7.14 11.09 30.42
CA LEU A 8 7.00 12.28 31.27
C LEU A 8 5.94 12.09 32.36
N ASN A 9 4.77 11.52 32.01
CA ASN A 9 3.71 11.24 32.99
C ASN A 9 4.13 10.17 34.00
N ARG A 10 4.94 9.17 33.61
CA ARG A 10 5.43 8.11 34.50
C ARG A 10 6.38 8.65 35.57
N ILE A 11 7.27 9.60 35.20
CA ILE A 11 8.27 10.18 36.11
C ILE A 11 7.81 11.46 36.78
N ARG A 12 6.60 11.94 36.49
CA ARG A 12 6.06 13.21 37.02
C ARG A 12 6.07 13.31 38.53
N ASN A 13 5.90 12.20 39.25
CA ASN A 13 5.80 12.13 40.69
C ASN A 13 7.06 11.60 41.38
N LEU A 14 8.17 11.37 40.65
CA LEU A 14 9.43 10.89 41.26
C LEU A 14 10.38 12.05 41.51
N PRO A 15 10.71 12.34 42.77
CA PRO A 15 11.58 13.46 43.15
C PRO A 15 13.03 13.32 42.67
N SER A 16 13.50 12.09 42.44
CA SER A 16 14.86 11.79 41.96
C SER A 16 15.07 11.95 40.44
N ALA A 17 14.01 12.25 39.67
CA ALA A 17 14.02 12.29 38.20
C ALA A 17 14.03 13.70 37.61
N ALA A 18 14.47 14.72 38.36
CA ALA A 18 14.43 16.11 37.92
C ALA A 18 15.20 16.34 36.61
N THR A 19 16.39 15.76 36.47
CA THR A 19 17.23 15.85 35.25
C THR A 19 16.62 15.12 34.06
N GLU A 20 16.04 13.94 34.26
CA GLU A 20 15.37 13.19 33.25
C GLU A 20 14.10 13.89 32.74
N LYS A 21 13.37 14.50 33.65
CA LYS A 21 12.19 15.31 33.32
C LYS A 21 12.53 16.50 32.45
N THR A 22 13.62 17.24 32.78
CA THR A 22 14.09 18.35 31.95
C THR A 22 14.54 17.92 30.56
N ASN A 23 15.25 16.80 30.46
CA ASN A 23 15.68 16.25 29.17
C ASN A 23 14.48 15.87 28.29
N ILE A 24 13.48 15.18 28.83
CA ILE A 24 12.27 14.81 28.09
C ILE A 24 11.46 16.06 27.69
N GLN A 25 11.41 17.09 28.55
CA GLN A 25 10.75 18.35 28.21
C GLN A 25 11.45 19.08 27.06
N ASN A 26 12.79 19.07 27.05
CA ASN A 26 13.57 19.66 25.96
C ASN A 26 13.36 18.88 24.64
N GLU A 27 13.44 17.53 24.66
CA GLU A 27 13.13 16.70 23.50
C GLU A 27 11.72 16.96 22.96
N LEU A 28 10.73 17.10 23.83
CA LEU A 28 9.35 17.41 23.44
C LEU A 28 9.26 18.78 22.76
N ARG A 29 9.95 19.78 23.33
CA ARG A 29 10.03 21.13 22.76
C ARG A 29 10.68 21.12 21.38
N ASP A 30 11.80 20.42 21.22
CA ASP A 30 12.51 20.31 19.94
C ASP A 30 11.63 19.65 18.88
N MET A 31 10.92 18.57 19.24
CA MET A 31 9.94 17.97 18.34
C MET A 31 8.79 18.91 17.98
N MET A 32 8.30 19.71 18.92
CA MET A 32 7.27 20.71 18.63
C MET A 32 7.77 21.80 17.69
N LEU A 33 9.03 22.21 17.80
CA LEU A 33 9.65 23.17 16.89
C LEU A 33 9.83 22.58 15.48
N ILE A 34 10.22 21.32 15.37
CA ILE A 34 10.36 20.63 14.07
C ILE A 34 9.00 20.43 13.39
N THR A 35 7.97 20.04 14.14
CA THR A 35 6.64 19.77 13.61
C THR A 35 5.75 21.00 13.47
N LEU A 36 6.12 22.11 14.12
CA LEU A 36 5.33 23.33 14.24
C LEU A 36 3.92 23.09 14.80
N GLU A 37 3.74 22.02 15.57
CA GLU A 37 2.45 21.61 16.12
C GLU A 37 2.55 21.22 17.60
N THR A 38 1.45 21.39 18.30
CA THR A 38 1.31 20.84 19.66
C THR A 38 1.07 19.32 19.61
N PRO A 39 1.45 18.58 20.68
CA PRO A 39 1.20 17.13 20.74
C PRO A 39 -0.27 16.74 20.59
N GLN A 40 -1.18 17.58 21.08
CA GLN A 40 -2.63 17.35 20.95
C GLN A 40 -3.10 17.51 19.50
N ALA A 41 -2.68 18.59 18.83
CA ALA A 41 -3.01 18.85 17.43
C ALA A 41 -2.47 17.72 16.50
N LEU A 42 -1.25 17.27 16.76
CA LEU A 42 -0.64 16.15 16.02
C LEU A 42 -1.42 14.85 16.22
N ARG A 43 -1.84 14.52 17.45
CA ARG A 43 -2.66 13.32 17.70
C ARG A 43 -3.99 13.36 16.95
N GLU A 44 -4.65 14.53 17.00
CA GLU A 44 -5.93 14.68 16.30
C GLU A 44 -5.76 14.58 14.79
N ARG A 45 -4.68 15.16 14.24
CA ARG A 45 -4.35 15.02 12.82
C ARG A 45 -4.08 13.55 12.44
N VAL A 46 -3.27 12.85 13.23
CA VAL A 46 -2.98 11.42 13.01
C VAL A 46 -4.25 10.59 13.10
N ARG A 47 -5.14 10.86 14.07
CA ARG A 47 -6.43 10.16 14.18
C ARG A 47 -7.29 10.36 12.93
N ARG A 48 -7.40 11.61 12.43
CA ARG A 48 -8.15 11.92 11.21
C ARG A 48 -7.55 11.25 9.98
N ILE A 49 -6.22 11.27 9.84
CA ILE A 49 -5.54 10.59 8.72
C ILE A 49 -5.80 9.09 8.76
N LYS A 50 -5.67 8.45 9.93
CA LYS A 50 -5.94 7.01 10.08
C LYS A 50 -7.38 6.64 9.73
N ALA A 51 -8.36 7.46 10.14
CA ALA A 51 -9.76 7.23 9.80
C ALA A 51 -9.99 7.32 8.26
N ARG A 52 -9.44 8.36 7.62
CA ARG A 52 -9.52 8.52 6.17
C ARG A 52 -8.76 7.42 5.40
N PHE A 53 -7.64 6.98 5.94
CA PHE A 53 -6.88 5.88 5.34
C PHE A 53 -7.66 4.56 5.41
N ALA A 54 -8.33 4.26 6.52
CA ALA A 54 -9.18 3.09 6.63
C ALA A 54 -10.37 3.13 5.63
N GLU A 55 -11.01 4.28 5.46
CA GLU A 55 -12.07 4.47 4.43
C GLU A 55 -11.51 4.23 3.01
N TYR A 56 -10.30 4.73 2.74
CA TYR A 56 -9.62 4.52 1.47
C TYR A 56 -9.31 3.05 1.22
N GLU A 57 -8.75 2.33 2.20
CA GLU A 57 -8.45 0.90 2.09
C GLU A 57 -9.71 0.07 1.81
N LEU A 58 -10.82 0.37 2.49
CA LEU A 58 -12.11 -0.31 2.23
C LEU A 58 -12.59 -0.07 0.80
N ALA A 59 -12.56 1.18 0.33
CA ALA A 59 -12.96 1.50 -1.05
C ALA A 59 -12.09 0.79 -2.09
N MET A 60 -10.78 0.67 -1.84
CA MET A 60 -9.84 -0.05 -2.71
C MET A 60 -10.14 -1.56 -2.72
N GLN A 61 -10.45 -2.15 -1.56
CA GLN A 61 -10.87 -3.55 -1.45
C GLN A 61 -12.16 -3.82 -2.21
N ASP A 62 -13.16 -2.96 -2.05
CA ASP A 62 -14.45 -3.10 -2.75
C ASP A 62 -14.28 -2.99 -4.26
N LEU A 63 -13.49 -2.02 -4.73
CA LEU A 63 -13.21 -1.86 -6.15
C LEU A 63 -12.47 -3.07 -6.74
N SER A 64 -11.46 -3.59 -6.04
CA SER A 64 -10.73 -4.77 -6.48
C SER A 64 -11.59 -6.02 -6.42
N GLY A 65 -12.31 -6.24 -5.33
CA GLY A 65 -13.20 -7.39 -5.12
C GLY A 65 -14.28 -7.50 -6.20
N GLY A 66 -14.92 -6.38 -6.56
CA GLY A 66 -15.92 -6.33 -7.63
C GLY A 66 -15.38 -6.67 -9.03
N ASN A 67 -14.05 -6.59 -9.23
CA ASN A 67 -13.41 -6.81 -10.53
C ASN A 67 -12.58 -8.10 -10.63
N LEU A 68 -12.58 -8.99 -9.63
CA LEU A 68 -11.85 -10.28 -9.68
C LEU A 68 -12.31 -11.17 -10.85
N ARG A 69 -13.58 -11.14 -11.22
CA ARG A 69 -14.10 -11.89 -12.39
C ARG A 69 -13.45 -11.47 -13.72
N LEU A 70 -13.06 -10.19 -13.83
CA LEU A 70 -12.33 -9.69 -15.00
C LEU A 70 -10.97 -10.35 -15.10
N VAL A 71 -10.23 -10.50 -13.99
CA VAL A 71 -8.94 -11.20 -13.95
C VAL A 71 -9.08 -12.62 -14.44
N VAL A 72 -10.04 -13.38 -13.91
CA VAL A 72 -10.29 -14.77 -14.33
C VAL A 72 -10.59 -14.87 -15.83
N SER A 73 -11.39 -13.94 -16.36
CA SER A 73 -11.74 -13.93 -17.79
C SER A 73 -10.53 -13.70 -18.71
N ILE A 74 -9.60 -12.85 -18.26
CA ILE A 74 -8.34 -12.58 -19.00
C ILE A 74 -7.37 -13.75 -18.84
N ALA A 75 -7.15 -14.26 -17.61
CA ALA A 75 -6.25 -15.37 -17.32
C ALA A 75 -6.60 -16.65 -18.11
N LYS A 76 -7.88 -16.90 -18.38
CA LYS A 76 -8.33 -18.03 -19.23
C LYS A 76 -7.67 -18.04 -20.60
N LYS A 77 -7.34 -16.89 -21.18
CA LYS A 77 -6.71 -16.77 -22.52
C LYS A 77 -5.22 -17.12 -22.52
N TYR A 78 -4.61 -17.22 -21.33
CA TYR A 78 -3.18 -17.50 -21.16
C TYR A 78 -2.91 -18.92 -20.62
N ARG A 79 -3.93 -19.77 -20.55
CA ARG A 79 -3.76 -21.19 -20.16
C ARG A 79 -2.76 -21.92 -21.07
N ASN A 80 -2.12 -22.94 -20.50
CA ASN A 80 -1.18 -23.83 -21.21
C ASN A 80 0.08 -23.11 -21.74
N ARG A 81 0.50 -22.04 -21.09
CA ARG A 81 1.72 -21.29 -21.45
C ARG A 81 2.85 -21.43 -20.43
N GLY A 82 2.91 -22.57 -19.69
CA GLY A 82 4.01 -22.88 -18.77
C GLY A 82 3.75 -22.48 -17.31
N LEU A 83 2.66 -21.78 -17.00
CA LEU A 83 2.22 -21.45 -15.65
C LEU A 83 0.90 -22.15 -15.30
N SER A 84 0.70 -22.47 -14.02
CA SER A 84 -0.59 -22.98 -13.55
C SER A 84 -1.68 -21.90 -13.69
N PHE A 85 -2.94 -22.33 -13.80
CA PHE A 85 -4.04 -21.37 -13.91
C PHE A 85 -4.20 -20.50 -12.66
N LEU A 86 -3.90 -21.05 -11.51
CA LEU A 86 -3.93 -20.31 -10.23
C LEU A 86 -2.84 -19.24 -10.19
N ASP A 87 -1.62 -19.54 -10.65
CA ASP A 87 -0.53 -18.56 -10.71
C ASP A 87 -0.88 -17.41 -11.68
N LEU A 88 -1.48 -17.73 -12.84
CA LEU A 88 -1.96 -16.70 -13.78
C LEU A 88 -3.01 -15.78 -13.14
N ILE A 89 -3.92 -16.32 -12.30
CA ILE A 89 -4.89 -15.51 -11.56
C ILE A 89 -4.18 -14.64 -10.53
N GLN A 90 -3.20 -15.16 -9.79
CA GLN A 90 -2.47 -14.39 -8.77
C GLN A 90 -1.68 -13.23 -9.39
N GLU A 91 -0.97 -13.50 -10.48
CA GLU A 91 -0.27 -12.43 -11.21
C GLU A 91 -1.25 -11.41 -11.81
N GLY A 92 -2.38 -11.88 -12.32
CA GLY A 92 -3.45 -11.01 -12.79
C GLY A 92 -4.06 -10.15 -11.67
N ASN A 93 -4.23 -10.70 -10.46
CA ASN A 93 -4.67 -9.95 -9.29
C ASN A 93 -3.64 -8.87 -8.89
N SER A 94 -2.34 -9.18 -8.95
CA SER A 94 -1.29 -8.19 -8.73
C SER A 94 -1.39 -7.03 -9.74
N GLY A 95 -1.67 -7.34 -11.01
CA GLY A 95 -1.95 -6.34 -12.04
C GLY A 95 -3.20 -5.51 -11.75
N LEU A 96 -4.28 -6.15 -11.29
CA LEU A 96 -5.52 -5.47 -10.89
C LEU A 96 -5.28 -4.50 -9.73
N MET A 97 -4.54 -4.89 -8.69
CA MET A 97 -4.22 -4.01 -7.55
C MET A 97 -3.46 -2.76 -8.01
N ARG A 98 -2.47 -2.91 -8.90
CA ARG A 98 -1.77 -1.75 -9.49
C ARG A 98 -2.70 -0.85 -10.31
N ALA A 99 -3.69 -1.44 -10.99
CA ALA A 99 -4.68 -0.66 -11.72
C ALA A 99 -5.57 0.14 -10.77
N VAL A 100 -6.00 -0.46 -9.65
CA VAL A 100 -6.82 0.20 -8.62
C VAL A 100 -6.06 1.38 -8.02
N ASP A 101 -4.78 1.21 -7.64
CA ASP A 101 -3.94 2.25 -7.07
C ASP A 101 -3.75 3.47 -7.99
N LYS A 102 -3.70 3.25 -9.30
CA LYS A 102 -3.38 4.29 -10.29
C LYS A 102 -4.59 4.79 -11.06
N PHE A 103 -5.78 4.31 -10.75
CA PHE A 103 -6.99 4.69 -11.48
C PHE A 103 -7.46 6.09 -11.13
N GLU A 104 -7.56 6.95 -12.13
CA GLU A 104 -8.08 8.31 -12.03
C GLU A 104 -9.50 8.40 -12.62
N TYR A 105 -10.53 8.26 -11.81
CA TYR A 105 -11.94 8.30 -12.24
C TYR A 105 -12.32 9.61 -12.95
N ARG A 106 -11.63 10.70 -12.63
CA ARG A 106 -11.88 12.05 -13.24
C ARG A 106 -11.63 12.09 -14.73
N ARG A 107 -10.87 11.14 -15.27
CA ARG A 107 -10.62 11.06 -16.73
C ARG A 107 -11.82 10.52 -17.52
N GLY A 108 -12.91 10.09 -16.88
CA GLY A 108 -14.13 9.64 -17.51
C GLY A 108 -14.08 8.27 -18.19
N PHE A 109 -12.99 7.53 -18.09
CA PHE A 109 -12.88 6.18 -18.64
C PHE A 109 -13.43 5.13 -17.68
N LYS A 110 -14.00 4.04 -18.24
CA LYS A 110 -14.42 2.90 -17.43
C LYS A 110 -13.21 2.18 -16.84
N PHE A 111 -13.28 1.82 -15.56
CA PHE A 111 -12.21 1.13 -14.85
C PHE A 111 -11.75 -0.15 -15.56
N CYS A 112 -12.69 -0.98 -16.07
CA CYS A 112 -12.36 -2.22 -16.75
C CYS A 112 -11.46 -2.03 -17.97
N THR A 113 -11.58 -0.95 -18.72
CA THR A 113 -10.73 -0.63 -19.87
C THR A 113 -9.28 -0.42 -19.43
N TYR A 114 -9.08 0.35 -18.36
CA TYR A 114 -7.76 0.61 -17.79
C TYR A 114 -7.17 -0.63 -17.12
N ALA A 115 -7.96 -1.33 -16.31
CA ALA A 115 -7.52 -2.52 -15.59
C ALA A 115 -7.12 -3.68 -16.53
N THR A 116 -7.81 -3.84 -17.65
CA THR A 116 -7.48 -4.89 -18.63
C THR A 116 -6.03 -4.79 -19.12
N TRP A 117 -5.53 -3.58 -19.33
CA TRP A 117 -4.14 -3.38 -19.74
C TRP A 117 -3.14 -3.85 -18.66
N TRP A 118 -3.36 -3.44 -17.40
CA TRP A 118 -2.49 -3.81 -16.28
C TRP A 118 -2.52 -5.31 -15.98
N ILE A 119 -3.70 -5.92 -16.02
CA ILE A 119 -3.86 -7.37 -15.81
C ILE A 119 -3.13 -8.14 -16.90
N ARG A 120 -3.32 -7.75 -18.17
CA ARG A 120 -2.65 -8.39 -19.30
C ARG A 120 -1.14 -8.25 -19.19
N GLN A 121 -0.63 -7.05 -18.90
CA GLN A 121 0.78 -6.78 -18.73
C GLN A 121 1.40 -7.64 -17.62
N ALA A 122 0.73 -7.76 -16.47
CA ALA A 122 1.21 -8.58 -15.36
C ALA A 122 1.29 -10.05 -15.73
N ILE A 123 0.22 -10.60 -16.32
CA ILE A 123 0.18 -12.01 -16.75
C ILE A 123 1.23 -12.30 -17.83
N THR A 124 1.35 -11.46 -18.85
CA THR A 124 2.33 -11.66 -19.94
C THR A 124 3.75 -11.62 -19.39
N ARG A 125 4.04 -10.68 -18.49
CA ARG A 125 5.36 -10.60 -17.85
C ARG A 125 5.65 -11.83 -16.98
N ALA A 126 4.69 -12.29 -16.19
CA ALA A 126 4.86 -13.50 -15.37
C ALA A 126 5.08 -14.76 -16.26
N VAL A 127 4.37 -14.90 -17.36
CA VAL A 127 4.60 -15.98 -18.32
C VAL A 127 6.02 -15.89 -18.89
N ALA A 128 6.49 -14.72 -19.29
CA ALA A 128 7.84 -14.56 -19.84
C ALA A 128 8.93 -14.87 -18.79
N ASP A 129 8.73 -14.45 -17.54
CA ASP A 129 9.73 -14.60 -16.47
C ASP A 129 9.75 -16.00 -15.83
N GLN A 130 8.60 -16.70 -15.75
CA GLN A 130 8.44 -17.89 -14.89
C GLN A 130 8.08 -19.17 -15.68
N SER A 131 7.73 -19.09 -16.97
CA SER A 131 7.31 -20.28 -17.74
C SER A 131 8.45 -21.26 -18.04
N ARG A 132 9.70 -20.84 -17.88
CA ARG A 132 10.89 -21.63 -18.19
C ARG A 132 11.72 -21.93 -16.96
N THR A 133 12.22 -23.16 -16.85
CA THR A 133 13.12 -23.58 -15.74
C THR A 133 14.41 -22.74 -15.70
N ILE A 134 14.95 -22.37 -16.88
CA ILE A 134 16.07 -21.44 -17.00
C ILE A 134 15.50 -20.11 -17.46
N ARG A 135 15.60 -19.08 -16.63
CA ARG A 135 15.11 -17.73 -16.92
C ARG A 135 15.84 -17.12 -18.12
N ILE A 136 15.09 -16.73 -19.12
CA ILE A 136 15.59 -15.98 -20.28
C ILE A 136 15.12 -14.53 -20.14
N PRO A 137 15.97 -13.51 -20.42
CA PRO A 137 15.55 -12.12 -20.42
C PRO A 137 14.37 -11.88 -21.37
N VAL A 138 13.41 -11.03 -20.96
CA VAL A 138 12.15 -10.80 -21.68
C VAL A 138 12.37 -10.37 -23.14
N HIS A 139 13.39 -9.54 -23.41
CA HIS A 139 13.71 -9.07 -24.76
C HIS A 139 14.18 -10.18 -25.71
N MET A 140 14.53 -11.37 -25.20
CA MET A 140 14.88 -12.55 -26.00
C MET A 140 13.69 -13.48 -26.25
N VAL A 141 12.56 -13.23 -25.60
CA VAL A 141 11.34 -14.04 -25.71
C VAL A 141 10.39 -13.50 -26.77
N GLU A 142 10.51 -12.22 -27.13
CA GLU A 142 9.64 -11.52 -28.08
C GLU A 142 10.06 -11.70 -29.56
N THR A 143 11.06 -12.55 -29.83
CA THR A 143 11.45 -12.94 -31.20
C THR A 143 10.86 -14.29 -31.53
#